data_18f1f995121e562718b98b3561ddf9bb
#
_entry.id   18f1f995121e562718b98b3561ddf9bb
#
_cell.length_a   1.000
_cell.length_b   1.000
_cell.length_c   1.000
_cell.angle_alpha   90.00
_cell.angle_beta   90.00
_cell.angle_gamma   90.00
#
_symmetry.space_group_name_H-M   'P 1'
#
loop_
_entity.id
_entity.type
_entity.pdbx_description
1 polymer ?
#
loop_
_entity_poly.entity_id
_entity_poly.type
_entity_poly.pdbx_seq_one_letter_code
_entity_poly.pdbx_strand_id
1 'polypeptide(L)'
;MTPQPTRGPLAVQANGPGVDGATGKGGNFMRAFIFPGQGSQSVGMGKALADASPVARAVFQEVDDALGQHLFKLMAEGPEEELTLTANAQPAIMANAIATLRVLEREGGVALAEKASFVAGHSLGEYSALCAAGAFDLATTARLLKLRGAAMQAAVPVGQGAMAALLGAGIDAAQALADAAAEGEVCTVANDNDPTQVVISGHRGAIERAVALVKEHGIKRGVLLPVSAPFHCPLMQPAADAMAEALAANPPGAPLVPVFANVTAAPVSEPGAIAQLLVQQVTGRVRWRESIAAMEAAGVTHFAEFGGKVLGPMVKRSAAGEVETTSVVTMDDIAALAKGL
;
A
#
# COMPACT_ATOMS: atom_id res chain seq x y z
N MET A 1 41.88 -36.74 -38.61
CA MET A 1 40.74 -36.57 -37.71
C MET A 1 40.85 -35.22 -37.05
N THR A 2 40.14 -34.24 -37.60
CA THR A 2 40.06 -32.86 -37.11
C THR A 2 38.83 -32.70 -36.26
N PRO A 3 38.88 -32.08 -35.06
CA PRO A 3 37.69 -31.83 -34.24
C PRO A 3 36.89 -30.64 -34.74
N GLN A 4 35.57 -30.81 -34.77
CA GLN A 4 34.62 -29.75 -35.09
C GLN A 4 34.43 -28.78 -33.92
N PRO A 5 34.10 -27.48 -34.18
CA PRO A 5 33.87 -26.50 -33.15
C PRO A 5 32.44 -26.62 -32.55
N THR A 6 32.37 -26.50 -31.24
CA THR A 6 31.13 -26.45 -30.43
C THR A 6 30.38 -25.12 -30.65
N ARG A 7 29.08 -25.20 -30.95
CA ARG A 7 28.18 -24.04 -31.06
C ARG A 7 27.87 -23.48 -29.66
N GLY A 8 28.10 -22.19 -29.47
CA GLY A 8 27.68 -21.44 -28.30
C GLY A 8 26.14 -21.17 -28.29
N PRO A 9 25.58 -20.76 -27.18
CA PRO A 9 24.14 -20.60 -27.00
C PRO A 9 23.61 -19.38 -27.78
N LEU A 10 22.46 -19.59 -28.43
CA LEU A 10 21.67 -18.56 -29.15
C LEU A 10 21.19 -17.47 -28.20
N ALA A 11 21.51 -16.24 -28.49
CA ALA A 11 20.90 -15.07 -27.85
C ALA A 11 19.44 -14.94 -28.30
N VAL A 12 18.54 -14.99 -27.35
CA VAL A 12 17.11 -14.67 -27.56
C VAL A 12 16.97 -13.15 -27.66
N GLN A 13 16.68 -12.67 -28.86
CA GLN A 13 16.27 -11.27 -29.06
C GLN A 13 14.84 -11.08 -28.54
N ALA A 14 14.68 -10.22 -27.55
CA ALA A 14 13.39 -9.74 -27.08
C ALA A 14 12.84 -8.73 -28.09
N ASN A 15 11.89 -9.16 -28.90
CA ASN A 15 11.04 -8.27 -29.69
C ASN A 15 9.94 -7.72 -28.78
N GLY A 16 10.12 -6.52 -28.23
CA GLY A 16 9.03 -5.73 -27.66
C GLY A 16 8.14 -5.16 -28.78
N PRO A 17 6.82 -5.04 -28.58
CA PRO A 17 5.95 -4.40 -29.55
C PRO A 17 6.31 -2.92 -29.68
N GLY A 18 6.58 -2.49 -30.91
CA GLY A 18 6.82 -1.10 -31.25
C GLY A 18 5.56 -0.27 -30.95
N VAL A 19 5.72 0.77 -30.15
CA VAL A 19 4.72 1.82 -29.95
C VAL A 19 4.84 2.81 -31.10
N ASP A 20 3.94 2.69 -32.10
CA ASP A 20 3.81 3.67 -33.17
C ASP A 20 3.38 5.01 -32.60
N GLY A 21 4.16 6.05 -32.91
CA GLY A 21 3.95 7.42 -32.44
C GLY A 21 2.66 8.03 -33.00
N ALA A 22 1.75 8.33 -32.09
CA ALA A 22 0.68 9.30 -32.31
C ALA A 22 1.08 10.63 -31.66
N THR A 23 1.59 11.56 -32.47
CA THR A 23 1.81 12.95 -32.05
C THR A 23 0.47 13.69 -31.96
N GLY A 24 -0.26 13.53 -30.87
CA GLY A 24 -1.39 14.39 -30.47
C GLY A 24 -0.90 15.43 -29.49
N LYS A 25 -1.09 16.71 -29.79
CA LYS A 25 -0.85 17.84 -28.88
C LYS A 25 -1.89 17.82 -27.73
N GLY A 26 -1.60 17.09 -26.71
CA GLY A 26 -2.20 17.05 -25.39
C GLY A 26 -1.25 16.18 -24.60
N GLY A 27 -0.47 16.76 -23.68
CA GLY A 27 0.48 16.00 -22.86
C GLY A 27 -0.29 14.87 -22.18
N ASN A 28 0.01 13.64 -22.56
CA ASN A 28 -0.59 12.45 -21.98
C ASN A 28 0.04 12.30 -20.58
N PHE A 29 -0.51 13.03 -19.60
CA PHE A 29 -0.08 12.92 -18.22
C PHE A 29 -0.42 11.50 -17.73
N MET A 30 0.62 10.67 -17.58
CA MET A 30 0.42 9.39 -16.94
C MET A 30 0.17 9.59 -15.44
N ARG A 31 -0.87 8.95 -14.94
CA ARG A 31 -1.30 9.10 -13.55
C ARG A 31 -1.26 7.76 -12.82
N ALA A 32 -0.91 7.82 -11.54
CA ALA A 32 -1.12 6.71 -10.61
C ALA A 32 -2.16 7.12 -9.57
N PHE A 33 -3.16 6.25 -9.34
CA PHE A 33 -4.08 6.38 -8.22
C PHE A 33 -3.52 5.58 -7.05
N ILE A 34 -3.31 6.24 -5.92
CA ILE A 34 -2.65 5.66 -4.76
C ILE A 34 -3.54 5.65 -3.53
N PHE A 35 -3.36 4.62 -2.69
CA PHE A 35 -4.24 4.31 -1.58
C PHE A 35 -3.45 4.20 -0.27
N PRO A 36 -3.83 4.95 0.79
CA PRO A 36 -3.06 5.01 2.02
C PRO A 36 -3.11 3.71 2.82
N GLY A 37 -2.12 3.57 3.70
CA GLY A 37 -2.02 2.52 4.69
C GLY A 37 -2.45 2.96 6.09
N GLN A 38 -2.15 2.10 7.07
CA GLN A 38 -2.44 2.35 8.49
C GLN A 38 -1.75 3.64 8.98
N GLY A 39 -2.44 4.39 9.84
CA GLY A 39 -2.03 5.72 10.29
C GLY A 39 -2.79 6.85 9.58
N SER A 40 -3.61 6.54 8.56
CA SER A 40 -4.48 7.51 7.90
C SER A 40 -5.90 7.55 8.48
N GLN A 41 -6.26 6.61 9.38
CA GLN A 41 -7.54 6.60 10.07
C GLN A 41 -7.65 7.74 11.10
N SER A 42 -8.85 8.27 11.26
CA SER A 42 -9.20 9.22 12.29
C SER A 42 -10.70 9.18 12.56
N VAL A 43 -11.13 9.43 13.79
CA VAL A 43 -12.56 9.57 14.10
C VAL A 43 -13.14 10.75 13.32
N GLY A 44 -14.29 10.54 12.72
CA GLY A 44 -14.93 11.46 11.78
C GLY A 44 -14.66 11.18 10.32
N MET A 45 -13.71 10.26 9.99
CA MET A 45 -13.38 9.92 8.61
C MET A 45 -14.61 9.39 7.86
N GLY A 46 -14.79 9.84 6.63
CA GLY A 46 -15.89 9.45 5.75
C GLY A 46 -17.24 10.07 6.07
N LYS A 47 -17.43 10.67 7.27
CA LYS A 47 -18.73 11.20 7.69
C LYS A 47 -19.25 12.30 6.76
N ALA A 48 -18.45 13.33 6.52
CA ALA A 48 -18.85 14.44 5.64
C ALA A 48 -19.14 13.96 4.21
N LEU A 49 -18.37 12.97 3.73
CA LEU A 49 -18.57 12.37 2.40
C LEU A 49 -19.89 11.60 2.33
N ALA A 50 -20.22 10.80 3.36
CA ALA A 50 -21.49 10.07 3.45
C ALA A 50 -22.69 11.00 3.59
N ASP A 51 -22.54 12.10 4.33
CA ASP A 51 -23.62 13.11 4.48
C ASP A 51 -23.92 13.79 3.13
N ALA A 52 -22.89 14.02 2.30
CA ALA A 52 -23.01 14.73 1.02
C ALA A 52 -23.35 13.82 -0.17
N SER A 53 -22.98 12.53 -0.15
CA SER A 53 -23.12 11.62 -1.29
C SER A 53 -23.85 10.32 -0.93
N PRO A 54 -24.93 9.98 -1.63
CA PRO A 54 -25.57 8.67 -1.49
C PRO A 54 -24.69 7.53 -1.98
N VAL A 55 -23.77 7.79 -2.95
CA VAL A 55 -22.81 6.80 -3.45
C VAL A 55 -21.81 6.43 -2.34
N ALA A 56 -21.27 7.41 -1.62
CA ALA A 56 -20.37 7.15 -0.50
C ALA A 56 -21.08 6.39 0.62
N ARG A 57 -22.31 6.79 0.94
CA ARG A 57 -23.13 6.11 1.97
C ARG A 57 -23.36 4.64 1.63
N ALA A 58 -23.63 4.33 0.35
CA ALA A 58 -23.81 2.96 -0.10
C ALA A 58 -22.55 2.10 0.06
N VAL A 59 -21.37 2.68 -0.16
CA VAL A 59 -20.08 1.98 0.07
C VAL A 59 -19.91 1.63 1.54
N PHE A 60 -20.15 2.56 2.46
CA PHE A 60 -20.01 2.29 3.88
C PHE A 60 -21.03 1.25 4.37
N GLN A 61 -22.27 1.31 3.85
CA GLN A 61 -23.30 0.32 4.17
C GLN A 61 -22.91 -1.08 3.66
N GLU A 62 -22.40 -1.20 2.45
CA GLU A 62 -21.95 -2.48 1.88
C GLU A 62 -20.82 -3.09 2.73
N VAL A 63 -19.89 -2.26 3.23
CA VAL A 63 -18.81 -2.73 4.12
C VAL A 63 -19.38 -3.17 5.48
N ASP A 64 -20.28 -2.41 6.08
CA ASP A 64 -20.94 -2.78 7.33
C ASP A 64 -21.69 -4.13 7.20
N ASP A 65 -22.45 -4.29 6.12
CA ASP A 65 -23.19 -5.53 5.82
C ASP A 65 -22.22 -6.71 5.58
N ALA A 66 -21.15 -6.51 4.83
CA ALA A 66 -20.15 -7.54 4.56
C ALA A 66 -19.42 -8.05 5.80
N LEU A 67 -19.24 -7.18 6.79
CA LEU A 67 -18.56 -7.48 8.05
C LEU A 67 -19.51 -7.90 9.17
N GLY A 68 -20.83 -7.68 9.01
CA GLY A 68 -21.79 -7.83 10.12
C GLY A 68 -21.45 -6.92 11.29
N GLN A 69 -20.89 -5.74 11.03
CA GLN A 69 -20.36 -4.81 12.03
C GLN A 69 -20.73 -3.37 11.65
N HIS A 70 -21.10 -2.54 12.61
CA HIS A 70 -21.28 -1.10 12.38
C HIS A 70 -19.95 -0.35 12.32
N LEU A 71 -19.11 -0.72 11.32
CA LEU A 71 -17.78 -0.13 11.15
C LEU A 71 -17.88 1.36 10.82
N PHE A 72 -18.83 1.77 9.98
CA PHE A 72 -19.01 3.18 9.64
C PHE A 72 -19.38 4.04 10.87
N LYS A 73 -20.17 3.52 11.79
CA LYS A 73 -20.43 4.22 13.06
C LYS A 73 -19.14 4.40 13.86
N LEU A 74 -18.29 3.37 13.94
CA LEU A 74 -16.98 3.46 14.59
C LEU A 74 -16.07 4.50 13.90
N MET A 75 -16.08 4.54 12.56
CA MET A 75 -15.32 5.54 11.77
C MET A 75 -15.80 6.97 12.06
N ALA A 76 -17.12 7.18 12.14
CA ALA A 76 -17.74 8.50 12.28
C ALA A 76 -17.72 9.05 13.72
N GLU A 77 -17.84 8.18 14.71
CA GLU A 77 -18.11 8.55 16.10
C GLU A 77 -17.04 8.05 17.09
N GLY A 78 -16.19 7.08 16.68
CA GLY A 78 -15.20 6.45 17.55
C GLY A 78 -15.79 5.39 18.48
N PRO A 79 -15.07 4.99 19.53
CA PRO A 79 -13.86 5.64 20.07
C PRO A 79 -12.60 5.37 19.23
N GLU A 80 -11.60 6.26 19.36
CA GLU A 80 -10.36 6.20 18.56
C GLU A 80 -9.56 4.93 18.86
N GLU A 81 -9.53 4.47 20.08
CA GLU A 81 -8.82 3.26 20.49
C GLU A 81 -9.34 2.02 19.77
N GLU A 82 -10.66 1.92 19.57
CA GLU A 82 -11.27 0.81 18.82
C GLU A 82 -11.02 0.94 17.32
N LEU A 83 -11.09 2.16 16.77
CA LEU A 83 -10.83 2.40 15.35
C LEU A 83 -9.37 2.09 15.00
N THR A 84 -8.42 2.34 15.90
CA THR A 84 -6.99 2.12 15.71
C THR A 84 -6.60 0.63 15.77
N LEU A 85 -7.43 -0.25 16.35
CA LEU A 85 -7.21 -1.69 16.27
C LEU A 85 -7.09 -2.12 14.80
N THR A 86 -6.02 -2.84 14.48
CA THR A 86 -5.70 -3.10 13.06
C THR A 86 -6.80 -3.88 12.33
N ALA A 87 -7.57 -4.72 13.03
CA ALA A 87 -8.74 -5.40 12.49
C ALA A 87 -9.92 -4.46 12.11
N ASN A 88 -9.95 -3.25 12.66
CA ASN A 88 -10.93 -2.21 12.31
C ASN A 88 -10.32 -1.17 11.38
N ALA A 89 -9.08 -0.73 11.64
CA ALA A 89 -8.41 0.30 10.86
C ALA A 89 -8.26 -0.10 9.39
N GLN A 90 -7.88 -1.36 9.10
CA GLN A 90 -7.65 -1.79 7.73
C GLN A 90 -8.91 -1.68 6.85
N PRO A 91 -10.05 -2.29 7.20
CA PRO A 91 -11.27 -2.15 6.40
C PRO A 91 -11.84 -0.72 6.43
N ALA A 92 -11.64 0.05 7.50
CA ALA A 92 -12.10 1.45 7.58
C ALA A 92 -11.36 2.36 6.59
N ILE A 93 -10.03 2.27 6.52
CA ILE A 93 -9.20 3.03 5.58
C ILE A 93 -9.58 2.68 4.15
N MET A 94 -9.73 1.38 3.84
CA MET A 94 -10.17 0.91 2.53
C MET A 94 -11.55 1.45 2.17
N ALA A 95 -12.53 1.35 3.08
CA ALA A 95 -13.89 1.84 2.83
C ALA A 95 -13.92 3.34 2.53
N ASN A 96 -13.15 4.15 3.28
CA ASN A 96 -13.05 5.59 3.03
C ASN A 96 -12.41 5.90 1.67
N ALA A 97 -11.35 5.20 1.31
CA ALA A 97 -10.65 5.38 0.04
C ALA A 97 -11.53 4.98 -1.16
N ILE A 98 -12.22 3.84 -1.06
CA ILE A 98 -13.12 3.37 -2.13
C ILE A 98 -14.39 4.23 -2.21
N ALA A 99 -14.94 4.71 -1.08
CA ALA A 99 -16.05 5.66 -1.10
C ALA A 99 -15.67 6.95 -1.87
N THR A 100 -14.49 7.50 -1.59
CA THR A 100 -13.96 8.68 -2.28
C THR A 100 -13.81 8.44 -3.79
N LEU A 101 -13.23 7.30 -4.19
CA LEU A 101 -13.09 6.94 -5.60
C LEU A 101 -14.45 6.72 -6.28
N ARG A 102 -15.39 6.00 -5.64
CA ARG A 102 -16.72 5.75 -6.21
C ARG A 102 -17.53 7.02 -6.45
N VAL A 103 -17.38 8.03 -5.57
CA VAL A 103 -17.98 9.35 -5.80
C VAL A 103 -17.36 10.02 -7.04
N LEU A 104 -16.04 9.99 -7.19
CA LEU A 104 -15.37 10.50 -8.41
C LEU A 104 -15.88 9.77 -9.65
N GLU A 105 -16.02 8.46 -9.62
CA GLU A 105 -16.48 7.67 -10.79
C GLU A 105 -17.94 7.94 -11.11
N ARG A 106 -18.84 7.91 -10.13
CA ARG A 106 -20.29 7.96 -10.35
C ARG A 106 -20.85 9.37 -10.49
N GLU A 107 -20.34 10.31 -9.70
CA GLU A 107 -20.82 11.68 -9.69
C GLU A 107 -19.88 12.60 -10.48
N GLY A 108 -18.58 12.29 -10.54
CA GLY A 108 -17.61 13.02 -11.35
C GLY A 108 -17.50 12.53 -12.80
N GLY A 109 -18.12 11.40 -13.16
CA GLY A 109 -18.10 10.86 -14.50
C GLY A 109 -16.73 10.36 -14.99
N VAL A 110 -15.87 9.96 -14.05
CA VAL A 110 -14.49 9.52 -14.32
C VAL A 110 -14.41 8.00 -14.30
N ALA A 111 -13.84 7.39 -15.34
CA ALA A 111 -13.53 5.95 -15.34
C ALA A 111 -12.05 5.74 -14.97
N LEU A 112 -11.78 4.99 -13.90
CA LEU A 112 -10.41 4.72 -13.42
C LEU A 112 -9.52 4.20 -14.55
N ALA A 113 -9.99 3.22 -15.33
CA ALA A 113 -9.23 2.59 -16.41
C ALA A 113 -8.82 3.54 -17.55
N GLU A 114 -9.51 4.68 -17.69
CA GLU A 114 -9.18 5.70 -18.69
C GLU A 114 -8.23 6.77 -18.17
N LYS A 115 -8.15 6.93 -16.85
CA LYS A 115 -7.47 8.07 -16.20
C LYS A 115 -6.26 7.69 -15.38
N ALA A 116 -6.13 6.43 -14.96
CA ALA A 116 -4.98 5.91 -14.25
C ALA A 116 -4.22 4.91 -15.13
N SER A 117 -2.90 5.06 -15.22
CA SER A 117 -2.01 4.08 -15.85
C SER A 117 -1.66 2.94 -14.90
N PHE A 118 -1.63 3.23 -13.61
CA PHE A 118 -1.33 2.30 -12.53
C PHE A 118 -2.16 2.63 -11.30
N VAL A 119 -2.36 1.61 -10.47
CA VAL A 119 -2.81 1.77 -9.09
C VAL A 119 -1.76 1.21 -8.14
N ALA A 120 -1.61 1.82 -6.97
CA ALA A 120 -0.70 1.35 -5.94
C ALA A 120 -1.27 1.66 -4.55
N GLY A 121 -0.88 0.91 -3.55
CA GLY A 121 -1.29 1.20 -2.19
C GLY A 121 -0.24 0.75 -1.18
N HIS A 122 -0.17 1.46 -0.06
CA HIS A 122 0.80 1.17 0.98
C HIS A 122 0.24 0.11 1.94
N SER A 123 0.87 -1.06 2.02
CA SER A 123 0.45 -2.17 2.87
C SER A 123 -1.02 -2.59 2.62
N LEU A 124 -1.94 -2.37 3.57
CA LEU A 124 -3.37 -2.61 3.36
C LEU A 124 -3.93 -1.85 2.14
N GLY A 125 -3.35 -0.71 1.81
CA GLY A 125 -3.71 0.08 0.63
C GLY A 125 -3.54 -0.67 -0.69
N GLU A 126 -2.70 -1.70 -0.78
CA GLU A 126 -2.60 -2.58 -1.95
C GLU A 126 -3.90 -3.34 -2.20
N TYR A 127 -4.61 -3.75 -1.14
CA TYR A 127 -5.97 -4.32 -1.27
C TYR A 127 -6.98 -3.26 -1.72
N SER A 128 -6.86 -2.02 -1.24
CA SER A 128 -7.70 -0.92 -1.73
C SER A 128 -7.45 -0.63 -3.21
N ALA A 129 -6.19 -0.66 -3.66
CA ALA A 129 -5.81 -0.51 -5.05
C ALA A 129 -6.38 -1.64 -5.93
N LEU A 130 -6.33 -2.88 -5.46
CA LEU A 130 -6.91 -4.05 -6.14
C LEU A 130 -8.44 -3.97 -6.21
N CYS A 131 -9.10 -3.51 -5.14
CA CYS A 131 -10.54 -3.25 -5.14
C CYS A 131 -10.90 -2.14 -6.13
N ALA A 132 -10.16 -1.04 -6.16
CA ALA A 132 -10.33 0.06 -7.08
C ALA A 132 -10.18 -0.39 -8.54
N ALA A 133 -9.22 -1.26 -8.82
CA ALA A 133 -8.99 -1.83 -10.15
C ALA A 133 -9.89 -3.02 -10.49
N GLY A 134 -10.84 -3.38 -9.63
CA GLY A 134 -11.83 -4.44 -9.88
C GLY A 134 -11.29 -5.87 -9.74
N ALA A 135 -10.09 -6.08 -9.20
CA ALA A 135 -9.54 -7.40 -8.94
C ALA A 135 -10.27 -8.13 -7.79
N PHE A 136 -10.80 -7.37 -6.82
CA PHE A 136 -11.73 -7.84 -5.79
C PHE A 136 -12.96 -6.94 -5.76
N ASP A 137 -14.12 -7.51 -5.41
CA ASP A 137 -15.28 -6.72 -5.01
C ASP A 137 -15.08 -6.08 -3.62
N LEU A 138 -15.90 -5.09 -3.31
CA LEU A 138 -15.79 -4.33 -2.06
C LEU A 138 -16.03 -5.21 -0.82
N ALA A 139 -17.05 -6.05 -0.85
CA ALA A 139 -17.41 -6.92 0.26
C ALA A 139 -16.31 -7.96 0.56
N THR A 140 -15.73 -8.56 -0.48
CA THR A 140 -14.59 -9.49 -0.35
C THR A 140 -13.36 -8.77 0.18
N THR A 141 -13.06 -7.56 -0.32
CA THR A 141 -11.94 -6.74 0.16
C THR A 141 -12.09 -6.42 1.65
N ALA A 142 -13.29 -6.03 2.08
CA ALA A 142 -13.56 -5.74 3.49
C ALA A 142 -13.32 -6.95 4.39
N ARG A 143 -13.82 -8.14 3.99
CA ARG A 143 -13.60 -9.39 4.74
C ARG A 143 -12.13 -9.80 4.78
N LEU A 144 -11.41 -9.70 3.66
CA LEU A 144 -9.98 -10.02 3.60
C LEU A 144 -9.17 -9.08 4.50
N LEU A 145 -9.46 -7.78 4.51
CA LEU A 145 -8.76 -6.82 5.36
C LEU A 145 -9.11 -6.98 6.85
N LYS A 146 -10.36 -7.32 7.17
CA LYS A 146 -10.77 -7.67 8.55
C LYS A 146 -10.00 -8.88 9.06
N LEU A 147 -9.93 -9.94 8.24
CA LEU A 147 -9.17 -11.16 8.57
C LEU A 147 -7.67 -10.85 8.67
N ARG A 148 -7.11 -10.12 7.70
CA ARG A 148 -5.70 -9.73 7.71
C ARG A 148 -5.33 -8.97 8.99
N GLY A 149 -6.12 -7.97 9.36
CA GLY A 149 -5.89 -7.22 10.58
C GLY A 149 -5.97 -8.09 11.84
N ALA A 150 -6.97 -8.96 11.94
CA ALA A 150 -7.12 -9.87 13.06
C ALA A 150 -5.96 -10.90 13.15
N ALA A 151 -5.59 -11.50 12.01
CA ALA A 151 -4.48 -12.47 11.95
C ALA A 151 -3.13 -11.82 12.30
N MET A 152 -2.85 -10.62 11.78
CA MET A 152 -1.63 -9.88 12.13
C MET A 152 -1.57 -9.50 13.60
N GLN A 153 -2.71 -9.13 14.21
CA GLN A 153 -2.79 -8.86 15.64
C GLN A 153 -2.55 -10.10 16.50
N ALA A 154 -3.03 -11.25 16.04
CA ALA A 154 -2.90 -12.52 16.76
C ALA A 154 -1.54 -13.22 16.56
N ALA A 155 -0.79 -12.86 15.52
CA ALA A 155 0.45 -13.54 15.13
C ALA A 155 1.55 -13.49 16.21
N VAL A 156 1.58 -12.40 17.00
CA VAL A 156 2.56 -12.19 18.06
C VAL A 156 1.85 -11.73 19.33
N PRO A 157 2.11 -12.32 20.51
CA PRO A 157 1.57 -11.83 21.77
C PRO A 157 1.89 -10.34 21.99
N VAL A 158 0.91 -9.60 22.53
CA VAL A 158 1.06 -8.17 22.82
C VAL A 158 2.29 -7.95 23.71
N GLY A 159 3.13 -7.01 23.32
CA GLY A 159 4.35 -6.65 24.03
C GLY A 159 5.61 -7.41 23.61
N GLN A 160 5.50 -8.49 22.83
CA GLN A 160 6.67 -9.23 22.34
C GLN A 160 7.26 -8.65 21.05
N GLY A 161 6.45 -7.99 20.24
CA GLY A 161 6.88 -7.32 19.02
C GLY A 161 6.80 -5.80 19.14
N ALA A 162 7.53 -5.10 18.28
CA ALA A 162 7.51 -3.66 18.15
C ALA A 162 7.89 -3.20 16.74
N MET A 163 7.62 -1.93 16.45
CA MET A 163 8.11 -1.23 15.25
C MET A 163 8.68 0.13 15.64
N ALA A 164 9.64 0.60 14.88
CA ALA A 164 10.18 1.94 15.05
C ALA A 164 10.38 2.65 13.70
N ALA A 165 9.99 3.92 13.63
CA ALA A 165 10.32 4.79 12.52
C ALA A 165 11.72 5.38 12.71
N LEU A 166 12.57 5.23 11.71
CA LEU A 166 13.91 5.79 11.62
C LEU A 166 13.85 7.04 10.75
N LEU A 167 14.03 8.21 11.36
CA LEU A 167 13.95 9.50 10.69
C LEU A 167 15.34 10.01 10.33
N GLY A 168 15.51 10.47 9.09
CA GLY A 168 16.79 10.85 8.52
C GLY A 168 17.65 9.63 8.18
N ALA A 169 17.04 8.47 7.96
CA ALA A 169 17.69 7.22 7.57
C ALA A 169 17.35 6.87 6.12
N GLY A 170 18.36 6.61 5.30
CA GLY A 170 18.22 5.86 4.07
C GLY A 170 18.19 4.35 4.35
N ILE A 171 17.83 3.57 3.32
CA ILE A 171 17.65 2.12 3.44
C ILE A 171 18.90 1.38 3.93
N ASP A 172 20.09 1.76 3.45
CA ASP A 172 21.34 1.08 3.78
C ASP A 172 21.71 1.27 5.26
N ALA A 173 21.56 2.50 5.78
CA ALA A 173 21.79 2.79 7.21
C ALA A 173 20.77 2.08 8.10
N ALA A 174 19.51 2.02 7.68
CA ALA A 174 18.45 1.32 8.39
C ALA A 174 18.69 -0.21 8.40
N GLN A 175 19.16 -0.79 7.30
CA GLN A 175 19.50 -2.20 7.22
C GLN A 175 20.70 -2.52 8.14
N ALA A 176 21.77 -1.74 8.06
CA ALA A 176 22.95 -1.92 8.92
C ALA A 176 22.59 -1.82 10.41
N LEU A 177 21.72 -0.87 10.79
CA LEU A 177 21.20 -0.76 12.14
C LEU A 177 20.40 -1.99 12.57
N ALA A 178 19.50 -2.46 11.70
CA ALA A 178 18.65 -3.63 11.97
C ALA A 178 19.51 -4.89 12.19
N ASP A 179 20.52 -5.09 11.33
CA ASP A 179 21.45 -6.22 11.42
C ASP A 179 22.27 -6.18 12.72
N ALA A 180 22.77 -5.01 13.11
CA ALA A 180 23.52 -4.81 14.34
C ALA A 180 22.67 -5.03 15.61
N ALA A 181 21.39 -4.61 15.57
CA ALA A 181 20.49 -4.71 16.71
C ALA A 181 19.83 -6.10 16.86
N ALA A 182 19.90 -6.95 15.85
CA ALA A 182 19.20 -8.25 15.85
C ALA A 182 19.66 -9.19 16.97
N GLU A 183 20.98 -9.38 17.15
CA GLU A 183 21.57 -10.24 18.20
C GLU A 183 20.87 -11.61 18.33
N GLY A 184 20.47 -12.21 17.19
CA GLY A 184 19.76 -13.49 17.17
C GLY A 184 18.22 -13.37 17.24
N GLU A 185 17.69 -12.18 17.46
CA GLU A 185 16.26 -11.88 17.36
C GLU A 185 15.89 -11.34 15.96
N VAL A 186 14.60 -11.27 15.67
CA VAL A 186 14.12 -10.62 14.44
C VAL A 186 14.19 -9.10 14.60
N CYS A 187 14.93 -8.45 13.70
CA CYS A 187 14.93 -7.01 13.48
C CYS A 187 15.15 -6.78 11.99
N THR A 188 14.14 -6.32 11.28
CA THR A 188 14.20 -6.19 9.81
C THR A 188 13.61 -4.86 9.35
N VAL A 189 14.01 -4.42 8.15
CA VAL A 189 13.35 -3.28 7.50
C VAL A 189 11.97 -3.72 7.02
N ALA A 190 10.95 -3.08 7.57
CA ALA A 190 9.54 -3.33 7.28
C ALA A 190 8.98 -2.42 6.17
N ASN A 191 9.31 -1.11 6.20
CA ASN A 191 8.86 -0.15 5.21
C ASN A 191 10.02 0.74 4.76
N ASP A 192 10.26 0.80 3.47
CA ASP A 192 11.12 1.79 2.81
C ASP A 192 10.20 2.87 2.22
N ASN A 193 9.86 3.86 3.07
CA ASN A 193 8.82 4.84 2.77
C ASN A 193 9.30 5.95 1.82
N ASP A 194 10.48 6.50 2.10
CA ASP A 194 11.12 7.55 1.31
C ASP A 194 12.62 7.64 1.70
N PRO A 195 13.43 8.45 1.00
CA PRO A 195 14.87 8.54 1.26
C PRO A 195 15.26 8.94 2.70
N THR A 196 14.30 9.42 3.49
CA THR A 196 14.54 9.95 4.84
C THR A 196 13.73 9.25 5.94
N GLN A 197 12.88 8.29 5.57
CA GLN A 197 12.01 7.58 6.50
C GLN A 197 11.92 6.09 6.17
N VAL A 198 12.48 5.29 7.05
CA VAL A 198 12.43 3.83 7.01
C VAL A 198 11.82 3.33 8.32
N VAL A 199 11.04 2.25 8.26
CA VAL A 199 10.47 1.60 9.46
C VAL A 199 11.11 0.24 9.62
N ILE A 200 11.52 -0.09 10.85
CA ILE A 200 12.00 -1.41 11.26
C ILE A 200 10.97 -2.11 12.14
N SER A 201 10.97 -3.44 12.09
CA SER A 201 9.99 -4.30 12.75
C SER A 201 10.65 -5.59 13.25
N GLY A 202 10.21 -6.11 14.39
CA GLY A 202 10.73 -7.33 14.94
C GLY A 202 10.40 -7.55 16.42
N HIS A 203 11.22 -8.34 17.10
CA HIS A 203 11.12 -8.51 18.54
C HIS A 203 11.34 -7.19 19.27
N ARG A 204 10.57 -6.95 20.32
CA ARG A 204 10.63 -5.69 21.08
C ARG A 204 12.04 -5.34 21.55
N GLY A 205 12.77 -6.33 22.12
CA GLY A 205 14.14 -6.11 22.60
C GLY A 205 15.07 -5.65 21.49
N ALA A 206 15.01 -6.27 20.31
CA ALA A 206 15.82 -5.89 19.16
C ALA A 206 15.47 -4.47 18.65
N ILE A 207 14.18 -4.12 18.61
CA ILE A 207 13.74 -2.78 18.19
C ILE A 207 14.15 -1.71 19.20
N GLU A 208 14.07 -1.99 20.49
CA GLU A 208 14.53 -1.06 21.55
C GLU A 208 16.06 -0.86 21.48
N ARG A 209 16.86 -1.92 21.24
CA ARG A 209 18.30 -1.81 20.97
C ARG A 209 18.59 -0.95 19.73
N ALA A 210 17.86 -1.21 18.64
CA ALA A 210 17.99 -0.42 17.42
C ALA A 210 17.75 1.07 17.68
N VAL A 211 16.67 1.41 18.41
CA VAL A 211 16.38 2.82 18.76
C VAL A 211 17.51 3.44 19.61
N ALA A 212 18.15 2.67 20.50
CA ALA A 212 19.30 3.16 21.27
C ALA A 212 20.56 3.41 20.41
N LEU A 213 20.77 2.61 19.36
CA LEU A 213 21.94 2.66 18.49
C LEU A 213 21.83 3.63 17.30
N VAL A 214 20.70 4.33 17.10
CA VAL A 214 20.44 5.17 15.90
C VAL A 214 21.58 6.17 15.63
N LYS A 215 22.17 6.76 16.67
CA LYS A 215 23.23 7.78 16.52
C LYS A 215 24.54 7.20 15.99
N GLU A 216 24.87 5.98 16.41
CA GLU A 216 26.07 5.27 15.96
C GLU A 216 26.00 4.91 14.46
N HIS A 217 24.78 4.75 13.95
CA HIS A 217 24.51 4.49 12.53
C HIS A 217 24.20 5.76 11.71
N GLY A 218 24.46 6.96 12.25
CA GLY A 218 24.23 8.22 11.54
C GLY A 218 22.77 8.58 11.32
N ILE A 219 21.85 7.91 12.01
CA ILE A 219 20.40 8.13 11.91
C ILE A 219 19.99 9.24 12.88
N LYS A 220 19.18 10.18 12.39
CA LYS A 220 18.81 11.36 13.16
C LYS A 220 17.98 11.01 14.41
N ARG A 221 17.00 10.12 14.28
CA ARG A 221 16.08 9.75 15.36
C ARG A 221 15.38 8.41 15.07
N GLY A 222 15.23 7.59 16.12
CA GLY A 222 14.35 6.42 16.18
C GLY A 222 13.13 6.73 17.06
N VAL A 223 11.93 6.37 16.59
CA VAL A 223 10.67 6.60 17.30
C VAL A 223 9.88 5.30 17.32
N LEU A 224 9.64 4.74 18.51
CA LEU A 224 8.75 3.61 18.66
C LEU A 224 7.34 3.98 18.16
N LEU A 225 6.74 3.12 17.35
CA LEU A 225 5.40 3.33 16.82
C LEU A 225 4.37 2.77 17.82
N PRO A 226 3.20 3.42 17.98
CA PRO A 226 2.12 2.96 18.84
C PRO A 226 1.30 1.86 18.13
N VAL A 227 1.97 0.77 17.77
CA VAL A 227 1.37 -0.40 17.11
C VAL A 227 1.43 -1.60 18.04
N SER A 228 0.47 -2.50 17.91
CA SER A 228 0.31 -3.66 18.78
C SER A 228 1.00 -4.92 18.25
N ALA A 229 1.53 -4.90 17.02
CA ALA A 229 2.19 -6.03 16.39
C ALA A 229 3.33 -5.58 15.48
N PRO A 230 4.36 -6.44 15.27
CA PRO A 230 5.51 -6.15 14.42
C PRO A 230 5.20 -6.50 12.95
N PHE A 231 4.51 -5.62 12.24
CA PHE A 231 4.10 -5.86 10.86
C PHE A 231 5.31 -5.97 9.90
N HIS A 232 5.10 -6.66 8.76
CA HIS A 232 6.07 -6.76 7.67
C HIS A 232 7.44 -7.34 8.08
N CYS A 233 7.45 -8.36 8.93
CA CYS A 233 8.64 -9.10 9.33
C CYS A 233 8.32 -10.59 9.46
N PRO A 234 9.32 -11.48 9.58
CA PRO A 234 9.12 -12.94 9.69
C PRO A 234 8.19 -13.40 10.82
N LEU A 235 8.03 -12.59 11.89
CA LEU A 235 7.11 -12.91 12.98
C LEU A 235 5.63 -12.91 12.56
N MET A 236 5.32 -12.34 11.39
CA MET A 236 3.97 -12.35 10.82
C MET A 236 3.64 -13.62 10.02
N GLN A 237 4.48 -14.65 10.02
CA GLN A 237 4.24 -15.87 9.26
C GLN A 237 2.86 -16.51 9.54
N PRO A 238 2.36 -16.58 10.80
CA PRO A 238 1.02 -17.12 11.04
C PRO A 238 -0.09 -16.33 10.33
N ALA A 239 0.09 -15.01 10.20
CA ALA A 239 -0.86 -14.17 9.46
C ALA A 239 -0.72 -14.37 7.94
N ALA A 240 0.48 -14.61 7.42
CA ALA A 240 0.70 -14.95 6.02
C ALA A 240 0.02 -16.27 5.64
N ASP A 241 0.11 -17.28 6.52
CA ASP A 241 -0.53 -18.58 6.32
C ASP A 241 -2.06 -18.44 6.28
N ALA A 242 -2.64 -17.69 7.22
CA ALA A 242 -4.08 -17.40 7.22
C ALA A 242 -4.53 -16.62 5.96
N MET A 243 -3.70 -15.68 5.48
CA MET A 243 -3.99 -14.96 4.24
C MET A 243 -3.85 -15.84 3.00
N ALA A 244 -2.92 -16.81 2.98
CA ALA A 244 -2.80 -17.76 1.89
C ALA A 244 -4.07 -18.60 1.73
N GLU A 245 -4.64 -19.10 2.83
CA GLU A 245 -5.91 -19.83 2.84
C GLU A 245 -7.08 -18.93 2.37
N ALA A 246 -7.16 -17.70 2.89
CA ALA A 246 -8.23 -16.78 2.55
C ALA A 246 -8.19 -16.36 1.06
N LEU A 247 -7.00 -16.11 0.51
CA LEU A 247 -6.83 -15.75 -0.90
C LEU A 247 -7.04 -16.93 -1.83
N ALA A 248 -6.74 -18.17 -1.40
CA ALA A 248 -7.08 -19.36 -2.15
C ALA A 248 -8.62 -19.57 -2.24
N ALA A 249 -9.35 -19.23 -1.17
CA ALA A 249 -10.81 -19.28 -1.14
C ALA A 249 -11.47 -18.09 -1.88
N ASN A 250 -10.78 -16.97 -2.00
CA ASN A 250 -11.26 -15.75 -2.66
C ASN A 250 -10.16 -15.22 -3.60
N PRO A 251 -9.90 -15.89 -4.74
CA PRO A 251 -8.84 -15.48 -5.64
C PRO A 251 -9.15 -14.12 -6.29
N PRO A 252 -8.13 -13.27 -6.51
CA PRO A 252 -8.31 -12.04 -7.26
C PRO A 252 -8.68 -12.30 -8.72
N GLY A 253 -9.41 -11.38 -9.33
CA GLY A 253 -9.54 -11.27 -10.78
C GLY A 253 -8.39 -10.48 -11.39
N ALA A 254 -8.41 -10.36 -12.75
CA ALA A 254 -7.47 -9.47 -13.44
C ALA A 254 -7.88 -8.01 -13.18
N PRO A 255 -6.95 -7.14 -12.74
CA PRO A 255 -7.23 -5.73 -12.53
C PRO A 255 -7.40 -4.98 -13.86
N LEU A 256 -8.23 -3.92 -13.87
CA LEU A 256 -8.46 -3.04 -15.02
C LEU A 256 -7.18 -2.31 -15.47
N VAL A 257 -6.31 -2.00 -14.54
CA VAL A 257 -4.97 -1.42 -14.77
C VAL A 257 -3.96 -2.13 -13.87
N PRO A 258 -2.66 -2.19 -14.24
CA PRO A 258 -1.67 -2.86 -13.42
C PRO A 258 -1.58 -2.28 -12.00
N VAL A 259 -1.41 -3.16 -11.01
CA VAL A 259 -1.20 -2.79 -9.61
C VAL A 259 0.29 -2.88 -9.29
N PHE A 260 0.88 -1.87 -8.66
CA PHE A 260 2.24 -1.97 -8.14
C PHE A 260 2.27 -2.76 -6.83
N ALA A 261 2.93 -3.90 -6.85
CA ALA A 261 3.05 -4.77 -5.68
C ALA A 261 4.14 -4.27 -4.73
N ASN A 262 3.82 -4.22 -3.43
CA ASN A 262 4.73 -3.67 -2.41
C ASN A 262 6.06 -4.42 -2.29
N VAL A 263 6.05 -5.74 -2.43
CA VAL A 263 7.24 -6.58 -2.20
C VAL A 263 8.20 -6.60 -3.39
N THR A 264 7.73 -6.32 -4.59
CA THR A 264 8.55 -6.31 -5.82
C THR A 264 8.86 -4.90 -6.33
N ALA A 265 8.08 -3.89 -5.91
CA ALA A 265 8.10 -2.55 -6.48
C ALA A 265 7.93 -2.55 -8.01
N ALA A 266 7.09 -3.44 -8.52
CA ALA A 266 6.86 -3.65 -9.94
C ALA A 266 5.36 -3.84 -10.23
N PRO A 267 4.90 -3.50 -11.45
CA PRO A 267 3.51 -3.69 -11.85
C PRO A 267 3.19 -5.18 -12.02
N VAL A 268 1.99 -5.58 -11.61
CA VAL A 268 1.44 -6.92 -11.75
C VAL A 268 -0.01 -6.85 -12.20
N SER A 269 -0.42 -7.78 -13.08
CA SER A 269 -1.80 -7.91 -13.55
C SER A 269 -2.29 -9.36 -13.57
N GLU A 270 -1.39 -10.33 -13.41
CA GLU A 270 -1.74 -11.75 -13.42
C GLU A 270 -2.32 -12.15 -12.05
N PRO A 271 -3.57 -12.69 -11.99
CA PRO A 271 -4.26 -12.99 -10.74
C PRO A 271 -3.51 -13.89 -9.78
N GLY A 272 -2.90 -14.97 -10.27
CA GLY A 272 -2.15 -15.91 -9.43
C GLY A 272 -0.89 -15.27 -8.84
N ALA A 273 -0.20 -14.41 -9.60
CA ALA A 273 0.94 -13.65 -9.08
C ALA A 273 0.49 -12.63 -8.04
N ILE A 274 -0.64 -11.94 -8.25
CA ILE A 274 -1.22 -11.01 -7.26
C ILE A 274 -1.47 -11.72 -5.94
N ALA A 275 -2.14 -12.88 -5.96
CA ALA A 275 -2.41 -13.65 -4.74
C ALA A 275 -1.13 -14.03 -3.99
N GLN A 276 -0.11 -14.53 -4.71
CA GLN A 276 1.18 -14.89 -4.12
C GLN A 276 1.90 -13.68 -3.51
N LEU A 277 1.91 -12.54 -4.21
CA LEU A 277 2.56 -11.31 -3.74
C LEU A 277 1.85 -10.71 -2.51
N LEU A 278 0.52 -10.81 -2.42
CA LEU A 278 -0.23 -10.41 -1.23
C LEU A 278 0.10 -11.26 0.00
N VAL A 279 0.33 -12.56 -0.17
CA VAL A 279 0.80 -13.44 0.91
C VAL A 279 2.21 -13.04 1.35
N GLN A 280 3.13 -12.86 0.40
CA GLN A 280 4.50 -12.44 0.67
C GLN A 280 4.55 -11.05 1.34
N GLN A 281 3.61 -10.16 1.03
CA GLN A 281 3.53 -8.82 1.60
C GLN A 281 3.35 -8.84 3.12
N VAL A 282 2.70 -9.85 3.68
CA VAL A 282 2.42 -9.93 5.14
C VAL A 282 3.71 -9.96 5.95
N THR A 283 4.73 -10.69 5.47
CA THR A 283 6.05 -10.83 6.10
C THR A 283 7.13 -9.98 5.42
N GLY A 284 6.84 -9.46 4.23
CA GLY A 284 7.79 -8.78 3.37
C GLY A 284 7.79 -7.26 3.52
N ARG A 285 8.92 -6.65 3.13
CA ARG A 285 9.10 -5.21 3.15
C ARG A 285 8.18 -4.49 2.16
N VAL A 286 7.54 -3.42 2.61
CA VAL A 286 6.86 -2.46 1.73
C VAL A 286 7.92 -1.57 1.06
N ARG A 287 8.18 -1.78 -0.22
CA ARG A 287 9.16 -1.07 -1.04
C ARG A 287 8.54 0.17 -1.68
N TRP A 288 7.98 1.06 -0.84
CA TRP A 288 7.18 2.19 -1.32
C TRP A 288 8.01 3.19 -2.13
N ARG A 289 9.17 3.61 -1.62
CA ARG A 289 10.11 4.50 -2.31
C ARG A 289 10.49 3.96 -3.69
N GLU A 290 10.79 2.67 -3.77
CA GLU A 290 11.15 2.02 -5.04
C GLU A 290 9.95 1.94 -5.99
N SER A 291 8.73 1.73 -5.46
CA SER A 291 7.50 1.74 -6.27
C SER A 291 7.24 3.12 -6.89
N ILE A 292 7.46 4.19 -6.13
CA ILE A 292 7.33 5.56 -6.65
C ILE A 292 8.36 5.82 -7.76
N ALA A 293 9.63 5.48 -7.52
CA ALA A 293 10.68 5.64 -8.53
C ALA A 293 10.41 4.83 -9.80
N ALA A 294 9.89 3.61 -9.67
CA ALA A 294 9.54 2.77 -10.82
C ALA A 294 8.32 3.31 -11.60
N MET A 295 7.30 3.83 -10.91
CA MET A 295 6.17 4.50 -11.57
C MET A 295 6.61 5.78 -12.30
N GLU A 296 7.47 6.60 -11.68
CA GLU A 296 8.06 7.79 -12.32
C GLU A 296 8.87 7.40 -13.57
N ALA A 297 9.73 6.38 -13.47
CA ALA A 297 10.50 5.86 -14.61
C ALA A 297 9.60 5.32 -15.74
N ALA A 298 8.39 4.84 -15.42
CA ALA A 298 7.36 4.47 -16.39
C ALA A 298 6.60 5.68 -16.98
N GLY A 299 6.90 6.91 -16.56
CA GLY A 299 6.31 8.13 -17.09
C GLY A 299 5.18 8.74 -16.25
N VAL A 300 4.93 8.23 -15.03
CA VAL A 300 3.93 8.82 -14.13
C VAL A 300 4.44 10.17 -13.61
N THR A 301 3.65 11.20 -13.84
CA THR A 301 3.93 12.58 -13.40
C THR A 301 2.92 13.10 -12.39
N HIS A 302 1.78 12.43 -12.22
CA HIS A 302 0.74 12.82 -11.27
C HIS A 302 0.27 11.63 -10.42
N PHE A 303 0.31 11.79 -9.10
CA PHE A 303 -0.14 10.82 -8.12
C PHE A 303 -1.37 11.37 -7.38
N ALA A 304 -2.52 10.70 -7.49
CA ALA A 304 -3.74 11.08 -6.78
C ALA A 304 -3.97 10.10 -5.61
N GLU A 305 -3.95 10.60 -4.38
CA GLU A 305 -4.17 9.83 -3.16
C GLU A 305 -5.64 9.91 -2.73
N PHE A 306 -6.32 8.77 -2.64
CA PHE A 306 -7.73 8.67 -2.30
C PHE A 306 -7.95 8.33 -0.82
N GLY A 307 -8.76 9.15 -0.14
CA GLY A 307 -9.16 8.93 1.25
C GLY A 307 -8.10 9.24 2.30
N GLY A 308 -6.96 9.83 1.89
CA GLY A 308 -5.86 10.19 2.79
C GLY A 308 -5.02 11.36 2.33
N LYS A 309 -4.08 11.78 3.19
CA LYS A 309 -3.10 12.87 2.93
C LYS A 309 -1.70 12.48 3.40
N VAL A 310 -1.39 11.19 3.39
CA VAL A 310 -0.17 10.63 4.00
C VAL A 310 0.89 10.32 2.96
N LEU A 311 0.47 9.82 1.78
CA LEU A 311 1.40 9.35 0.76
C LEU A 311 1.98 10.47 -0.10
N GLY A 312 1.23 11.54 -0.34
CA GLY A 312 1.70 12.66 -1.16
C GLY A 312 3.07 13.22 -0.76
N PRO A 313 3.35 13.48 0.53
CA PRO A 313 4.68 13.89 1.00
C PRO A 313 5.77 12.83 0.76
N MET A 314 5.46 11.53 0.87
CA MET A 314 6.41 10.44 0.59
C MET A 314 6.73 10.37 -0.90
N VAL A 315 5.72 10.52 -1.77
CA VAL A 315 5.90 10.60 -3.22
C VAL A 315 6.85 11.74 -3.58
N LYS A 316 6.61 12.95 -3.09
CA LYS A 316 7.46 14.12 -3.39
C LYS A 316 8.91 13.96 -2.93
N ARG A 317 9.16 13.20 -1.85
CA ARG A 317 10.53 12.93 -1.39
C ARG A 317 11.21 11.80 -2.15
N SER A 318 10.42 10.89 -2.74
CA SER A 318 10.92 9.70 -3.44
C SER A 318 11.13 9.91 -4.93
N ALA A 319 10.37 10.82 -5.54
CA ALA A 319 10.50 11.17 -6.95
C ALA A 319 11.83 11.88 -7.22
N ALA A 320 12.48 11.54 -8.33
CA ALA A 320 13.72 12.18 -8.79
C ALA A 320 13.45 13.49 -9.55
N GLY A 321 12.31 13.57 -10.24
CA GLY A 321 11.87 14.75 -10.98
C GLY A 321 10.70 15.48 -10.33
N GLU A 322 10.13 16.42 -11.06
CA GLU A 322 8.92 17.12 -10.63
C GLU A 322 7.69 16.24 -10.84
N VAL A 323 6.98 15.95 -9.76
CA VAL A 323 5.70 15.23 -9.80
C VAL A 323 4.61 16.02 -9.09
N GLU A 324 3.40 15.94 -9.63
CA GLU A 324 2.21 16.45 -8.99
C GLU A 324 1.64 15.43 -8.01
N THR A 325 1.14 15.90 -6.86
CA THR A 325 0.43 15.06 -5.90
C THR A 325 -0.89 15.74 -5.51
N THR A 326 -1.99 15.01 -5.62
CA THR A 326 -3.31 15.48 -5.21
C THR A 326 -3.86 14.57 -4.13
N SER A 327 -4.26 15.11 -2.99
CA SER A 327 -5.01 14.38 -1.97
C SER A 327 -6.50 14.59 -2.17
N VAL A 328 -7.25 13.49 -2.28
CA VAL A 328 -8.69 13.50 -2.59
C VAL A 328 -9.43 12.95 -1.38
N VAL A 329 -10.04 13.83 -0.58
CA VAL A 329 -10.66 13.49 0.69
C VAL A 329 -12.07 14.07 0.83
N THR A 330 -12.30 15.25 0.24
CA THR A 330 -13.57 15.98 0.33
C THR A 330 -14.31 16.01 -1.01
N MET A 331 -15.59 16.39 -0.99
CA MET A 331 -16.36 16.62 -2.23
C MET A 331 -15.71 17.68 -3.12
N ASP A 332 -15.12 18.71 -2.54
CA ASP A 332 -14.41 19.76 -3.30
C ASP A 332 -13.15 19.22 -3.97
N ASP A 333 -12.39 18.39 -3.27
CA ASP A 333 -11.21 17.71 -3.84
C ASP A 333 -11.61 16.80 -5.01
N ILE A 334 -12.71 16.06 -4.86
CA ILE A 334 -13.26 15.19 -5.93
C ILE A 334 -13.67 16.03 -7.14
N ALA A 335 -14.40 17.12 -6.92
CA ALA A 335 -14.85 18.01 -7.99
C ALA A 335 -13.66 18.70 -8.69
N ALA A 336 -12.62 19.07 -7.93
CA ALA A 336 -11.41 19.66 -8.48
C ALA A 336 -10.64 18.64 -9.33
N LEU A 337 -10.46 17.41 -8.83
CA LEU A 337 -9.78 16.35 -9.59
C LEU A 337 -10.55 15.98 -10.86
N ALA A 338 -11.89 15.83 -10.79
CA ALA A 338 -12.72 15.51 -11.96
C ALA A 338 -12.58 16.53 -13.10
N LYS A 339 -12.39 17.82 -12.77
CA LYS A 339 -12.17 18.87 -13.78
C LYS A 339 -10.77 18.83 -14.40
N GLY A 340 -9.78 18.27 -13.67
CA GLY A 340 -8.39 18.16 -14.12
C GLY A 340 -8.07 16.87 -14.87
N LEU A 341 -8.99 15.88 -14.85
CA LEU A 341 -8.84 14.59 -15.52
C LEU A 341 -9.44 14.59 -16.92
#